data_a00b79b01c330ae935292777f952d32e
#
_entry.id   a00b79b01c330ae935292777f952d32e
#
_cell.length_a   1.000
_cell.length_b   1.000
_cell.length_c   1.000
_cell.angle_alpha   90.00
_cell.angle_beta   90.00
_cell.angle_gamma   90.00
#
_symmetry.space_group_name_H-M   'P 1'
#
loop_
_entity.id
_entity.type
_entity.pdbx_description
1 polymer ?
#
loop_
_entity_poly.entity_id
_entity_poly.type
_entity_poly.pdbx_seq_one_letter_code
_entity_poly.pdbx_strand_id
1 'polypeptide(L)'
;MNTEQAAEAASLDAIAQVVATVERTQRTKDAEGFLALFHPEALWTTAHGKVLIGFEAIAQFTRAVLPTASWDGEVTYEVVHTQFLRPDVAAVKVRQLYRSPAGDTEGAPLYVMTREPDGRWLLTACQNTQVVAADQA
;
A
#
# COMPACT_ATOMS: atom_id res chain seq x y z
N MET A 1 1.22 -9.95 -28.87
CA MET A 1 1.46 -10.17 -27.42
C MET A 1 1.28 -11.65 -27.15
N ASN A 2 2.24 -12.31 -26.50
CA ASN A 2 2.10 -13.71 -26.14
C ASN A 2 1.31 -13.85 -24.82
N THR A 3 1.02 -15.10 -24.44
CA THR A 3 0.22 -15.38 -23.23
C THR A 3 0.86 -14.85 -21.96
N GLU A 4 2.17 -14.98 -21.82
CA GLU A 4 2.89 -14.48 -20.63
C GLU A 4 2.84 -12.97 -20.54
N GLN A 5 3.02 -12.27 -21.66
CA GLN A 5 2.94 -10.81 -21.68
C GLN A 5 1.53 -10.33 -21.38
N ALA A 6 0.51 -11.03 -21.87
CA ALA A 6 -0.88 -10.69 -21.58
C ALA A 6 -1.21 -10.89 -20.10
N ALA A 7 -0.71 -11.98 -19.50
CA ALA A 7 -0.92 -12.25 -18.07
C ALA A 7 -0.20 -11.21 -17.20
N GLU A 8 1.01 -10.84 -17.60
CA GLU A 8 1.76 -9.80 -16.87
C GLU A 8 1.07 -8.44 -16.96
N ALA A 9 0.58 -8.07 -18.14
CA ALA A 9 -0.16 -6.82 -18.32
C ALA A 9 -1.42 -6.79 -17.45
N ALA A 10 -2.16 -7.89 -17.39
CA ALA A 10 -3.34 -8.00 -16.53
C ALA A 10 -2.97 -7.87 -15.05
N SER A 11 -1.85 -8.47 -14.65
CA SER A 11 -1.36 -8.35 -13.26
C SER A 11 -0.96 -6.93 -12.92
N LEU A 12 -0.27 -6.24 -13.83
CA LEU A 12 0.10 -4.83 -13.62
C LEU A 12 -1.14 -3.95 -13.45
N ASP A 13 -2.18 -4.17 -14.25
CA ASP A 13 -3.44 -3.43 -14.10
C ASP A 13 -4.11 -3.71 -12.76
N ALA A 14 -4.17 -4.98 -12.35
CA ALA A 14 -4.76 -5.36 -11.07
C ALA A 14 -4.01 -4.76 -9.89
N ILE A 15 -2.67 -4.77 -9.94
CA ILE A 15 -1.82 -4.18 -8.91
C ILE A 15 -2.05 -2.66 -8.83
N ALA A 16 -2.14 -1.99 -9.99
CA ALA A 16 -2.42 -0.55 -10.03
C ALA A 16 -3.78 -0.25 -9.39
N GLN A 17 -4.79 -1.11 -9.58
CA GLN A 17 -6.10 -0.94 -8.96
C GLN A 17 -6.04 -1.10 -7.44
N VAL A 18 -5.21 -2.01 -6.93
CA VAL A 18 -5.02 -2.15 -5.48
C VAL A 18 -4.44 -0.85 -4.91
N VAL A 19 -3.41 -0.29 -5.53
CA VAL A 19 -2.80 0.96 -5.07
C VAL A 19 -3.79 2.12 -5.15
N ALA A 20 -4.58 2.19 -6.22
CA ALA A 20 -5.62 3.20 -6.34
C ALA A 20 -6.67 3.08 -5.23
N THR A 21 -6.99 1.84 -4.82
CA THR A 21 -7.91 1.59 -3.71
C THR A 21 -7.30 1.98 -2.37
N VAL A 22 -5.98 1.75 -2.18
CA VAL A 22 -5.27 2.27 -1.00
C VAL A 22 -5.45 3.78 -0.91
N GLU A 23 -5.20 4.50 -2.01
CA GLU A 23 -5.34 5.95 -2.03
C GLU A 23 -6.76 6.38 -1.68
N ARG A 24 -7.76 5.79 -2.32
CA ARG A 24 -9.16 6.15 -2.08
C ARG A 24 -9.58 5.90 -0.63
N THR A 25 -9.23 4.73 -0.08
CA THR A 25 -9.62 4.36 1.29
C THR A 25 -8.88 5.18 2.34
N GLN A 26 -7.64 5.55 2.08
CA GLN A 26 -6.93 6.46 2.95
C GLN A 26 -7.55 7.86 2.91
N ARG A 27 -7.85 8.35 1.71
CA ARG A 27 -8.44 9.68 1.53
C ARG A 27 -9.81 9.79 2.18
N THR A 28 -10.63 8.75 2.07
CA THR A 28 -11.99 8.74 2.62
C THR A 28 -12.06 8.19 4.05
N LYS A 29 -10.92 7.76 4.62
CA LYS A 29 -10.84 7.17 5.96
C LYS A 29 -11.72 5.94 6.10
N ASP A 30 -11.76 5.14 5.04
CA ASP A 30 -12.55 3.91 4.97
C ASP A 30 -11.71 2.73 5.48
N ALA A 31 -11.77 2.50 6.78
CA ALA A 31 -10.97 1.45 7.42
C ALA A 31 -11.29 0.07 6.86
N GLU A 32 -12.56 -0.28 6.70
CA GLU A 32 -12.95 -1.61 6.23
C GLU A 32 -12.57 -1.83 4.78
N GLY A 33 -12.71 -0.80 3.93
CA GLY A 33 -12.27 -0.88 2.54
C GLY A 33 -10.77 -1.06 2.41
N PHE A 34 -10.00 -0.39 3.26
CA PHE A 34 -8.54 -0.56 3.30
C PHE A 34 -8.17 -1.97 3.78
N LEU A 35 -8.79 -2.44 4.86
CA LEU A 35 -8.51 -3.76 5.43
C LEU A 35 -8.85 -4.91 4.47
N ALA A 36 -9.84 -4.72 3.59
CA ALA A 36 -10.21 -5.74 2.61
C ALA A 36 -9.09 -6.02 1.60
N LEU A 37 -8.07 -5.16 1.51
CA LEU A 37 -6.95 -5.33 0.59
C LEU A 37 -5.88 -6.26 1.12
N PHE A 38 -5.93 -6.65 2.40
CA PHE A 38 -4.85 -7.38 3.05
C PHE A 38 -5.08 -8.88 3.05
N HIS A 39 -3.97 -9.60 2.88
CA HIS A 39 -3.94 -11.05 3.09
C HIS A 39 -4.19 -11.36 4.58
N PRO A 40 -4.87 -12.49 4.90
CA PRO A 40 -5.12 -12.85 6.30
C PRO A 40 -3.85 -12.97 7.15
N GLU A 41 -2.72 -13.31 6.55
CA GLU A 41 -1.44 -13.44 7.25
C GLU A 41 -0.51 -12.27 6.98
N ALA A 42 -1.05 -11.13 6.57
CA ALA A 42 -0.25 -9.97 6.22
C ALA A 42 0.52 -9.41 7.41
N LEU A 43 1.61 -8.73 7.10
CA LEU A 43 2.33 -7.92 8.08
C LEU A 43 2.58 -6.52 7.50
N TRP A 44 2.72 -5.56 8.38
CA TRP A 44 2.92 -4.17 7.98
C TRP A 44 3.72 -3.43 9.04
N THR A 45 4.72 -2.67 8.60
CA THR A 45 5.39 -1.70 9.46
C THR A 45 5.02 -0.30 8.95
N THR A 46 4.46 0.53 9.84
CA THR A 46 4.02 1.87 9.47
C THR A 46 5.21 2.80 9.25
N ALA A 47 4.95 3.98 8.66
CA ALA A 47 5.99 4.99 8.42
C ALA A 47 6.69 5.43 9.71
N HIS A 48 6.02 5.30 10.84
CA HIS A 48 6.57 5.67 12.16
C HIS A 48 7.24 4.50 12.88
N GLY A 49 7.36 3.35 12.21
CA GLY A 49 8.07 2.19 12.73
C GLY A 49 7.24 1.26 13.60
N LYS A 50 5.91 1.40 13.61
CA LYS A 50 5.06 0.47 14.36
C LYS A 50 4.93 -0.83 13.60
N VAL A 51 5.33 -1.93 14.23
CA VAL A 51 5.31 -3.27 13.64
C VAL A 51 3.97 -3.94 13.93
N LEU A 52 3.28 -4.36 12.86
CA LEU A 52 1.97 -5.02 12.95
C LEU A 52 2.09 -6.37 12.26
N ILE A 53 1.95 -7.43 13.03
CA ILE A 53 2.09 -8.80 12.52
C ILE A 53 0.74 -9.49 12.56
N GLY A 54 0.24 -9.87 11.38
CA GLY A 54 -1.04 -10.53 11.21
C GLY A 54 -2.18 -9.56 11.00
N PHE A 55 -3.25 -10.05 10.37
CA PHE A 55 -4.40 -9.24 10.01
C PHE A 55 -5.05 -8.59 11.24
N GLU A 56 -5.16 -9.33 12.36
CA GLU A 56 -5.82 -8.79 13.55
C GLU A 56 -5.10 -7.56 14.09
N ALA A 57 -3.76 -7.58 14.12
CA ALA A 57 -2.99 -6.41 14.57
C ALA A 57 -3.19 -5.23 13.63
N ILE A 58 -3.18 -5.49 12.32
CA ILE A 58 -3.41 -4.46 11.30
C ILE A 58 -4.82 -3.88 11.44
N ALA A 59 -5.81 -4.74 11.62
CA ALA A 59 -7.20 -4.33 11.75
C ALA A 59 -7.44 -3.48 13.00
N GLN A 60 -6.90 -3.91 14.13
CA GLN A 60 -7.03 -3.17 15.38
C GLN A 60 -6.44 -1.77 15.26
N PHE A 61 -5.23 -1.69 14.72
CA PHE A 61 -4.54 -0.40 14.53
C PHE A 61 -5.32 0.49 13.56
N THR A 62 -5.70 -0.05 12.40
CA THR A 62 -6.37 0.73 11.35
C THR A 62 -7.72 1.26 11.82
N ARG A 63 -8.52 0.43 12.48
CA ARG A 63 -9.85 0.83 12.99
C ARG A 63 -9.75 1.89 14.07
N ALA A 64 -8.66 1.88 14.86
CA ALA A 64 -8.45 2.89 15.89
C ALA A 64 -7.91 4.20 15.33
N VAL A 65 -7.02 4.15 14.32
CA VAL A 65 -6.23 5.32 13.90
C VAL A 65 -6.82 5.99 12.67
N LEU A 66 -7.19 5.22 11.63
CA LEU A 66 -7.59 5.82 10.35
C LEU A 66 -8.81 6.73 10.46
N PRO A 67 -9.89 6.37 11.18
CA PRO A 67 -11.05 7.26 11.28
C PRO A 67 -10.76 8.58 11.97
N THR A 68 -9.70 8.65 12.80
CA THR A 68 -9.34 9.85 13.56
C THR A 68 -8.25 10.66 12.90
N ALA A 69 -7.73 10.20 11.76
CA ALA A 69 -6.65 10.91 11.06
C ALA A 69 -7.11 12.30 10.63
N SER A 70 -6.28 13.30 10.90
CA SER A 70 -6.55 14.70 10.54
C SER A 70 -5.90 15.00 9.19
N TRP A 71 -6.61 14.68 8.12
CA TRP A 71 -6.14 15.01 6.76
C TRP A 71 -6.62 16.43 6.42
N ASP A 72 -5.70 17.38 6.40
CA ASP A 72 -5.99 18.77 6.03
C ASP A 72 -5.68 19.04 4.55
N GLY A 73 -5.29 18.05 3.81
CA GLY A 73 -4.88 18.18 2.42
C GLY A 73 -5.13 16.91 1.64
N GLU A 74 -4.35 16.74 0.58
CA GLU A 74 -4.47 15.60 -0.32
C GLU A 74 -3.41 14.55 -0.03
N VAL A 75 -3.80 13.28 -0.13
CA VAL A 75 -2.86 12.17 -0.14
C VAL A 75 -2.94 11.48 -1.49
N THR A 76 -1.77 11.24 -2.11
CA THR A 76 -1.69 10.53 -3.39
C THR A 76 -0.73 9.35 -3.26
N TYR A 77 -1.01 8.29 -4.02
CA TYR A 77 -0.18 7.09 -4.08
C TYR A 77 0.12 6.80 -5.54
N GLU A 78 1.41 6.73 -5.87
CA GLU A 78 1.87 6.49 -7.23
C GLU A 78 2.73 5.23 -7.25
N VAL A 79 2.42 4.31 -8.16
CA VAL A 79 3.28 3.15 -8.40
C VAL A 79 4.53 3.63 -9.12
N VAL A 80 5.69 3.47 -8.50
CA VAL A 80 6.98 3.86 -9.07
C VAL A 80 7.59 2.72 -9.87
N HIS A 81 7.46 1.49 -9.36
CA HIS A 81 8.06 0.32 -9.99
C HIS A 81 7.40 -0.95 -9.46
N THR A 82 7.17 -1.89 -10.35
CA THR A 82 6.68 -3.23 -10.00
C THR A 82 7.72 -4.26 -10.45
N GLN A 83 8.18 -5.07 -9.50
CA GLN A 83 9.12 -6.15 -9.74
C GLN A 83 8.46 -7.48 -9.43
N PHE A 84 8.24 -8.31 -10.45
CA PHE A 84 7.70 -9.65 -10.23
C PHE A 84 8.81 -10.55 -9.71
N LEU A 85 8.62 -11.09 -8.52
CA LEU A 85 9.52 -12.10 -7.92
C LEU A 85 9.14 -13.49 -8.37
N ARG A 86 7.87 -13.69 -8.62
CA ARG A 86 7.21 -14.85 -9.22
C ARG A 86 6.04 -14.32 -10.04
N PRO A 87 5.43 -15.12 -10.93
CA PRO A 87 4.25 -14.65 -11.64
C PRO A 87 3.10 -14.22 -10.73
N ASP A 88 3.04 -14.76 -9.50
CA ASP A 88 2.01 -14.49 -8.51
C ASP A 88 2.54 -13.75 -7.27
N VAL A 89 3.76 -13.20 -7.33
CA VAL A 89 4.33 -12.40 -6.23
C VAL A 89 5.05 -11.19 -6.81
N ALA A 90 4.63 -10.00 -6.39
CA ALA A 90 5.19 -8.75 -6.87
C ALA A 90 5.66 -7.88 -5.71
N ALA A 91 6.83 -7.28 -5.87
CA ALA A 91 7.32 -6.22 -4.99
C ALA A 91 7.01 -4.88 -5.68
N VAL A 92 6.21 -4.04 -5.04
CA VAL A 92 5.66 -2.83 -5.64
C VAL A 92 6.16 -1.62 -4.86
N LYS A 93 7.00 -0.81 -5.49
CA LYS A 93 7.45 0.44 -4.91
C LYS A 93 6.45 1.53 -5.19
N VAL A 94 6.09 2.27 -4.16
CA VAL A 94 5.07 3.31 -4.22
C VAL A 94 5.66 4.61 -3.69
N ARG A 95 5.20 5.72 -4.23
CA ARG A 95 5.44 7.04 -3.66
C ARG A 95 4.15 7.55 -3.06
N GLN A 96 4.17 7.82 -1.77
CA GLN A 96 3.06 8.42 -1.05
C GLN A 96 3.37 9.88 -0.80
N LEU A 97 2.50 10.78 -1.24
CA LEU A 97 2.68 12.20 -1.01
C LEU A 97 1.46 12.73 -0.26
N TYR A 98 1.70 13.30 0.91
CA TYR A 98 0.68 13.96 1.70
C TYR A 98 0.94 15.46 1.68
N ARG A 99 0.03 16.22 1.06
CA ARG A 99 0.12 17.67 0.93
C ARG A 99 -0.80 18.33 1.95
N SER A 100 -0.25 19.21 2.75
CA SER A 100 -0.96 19.89 3.83
C SER A 100 -0.53 21.34 3.89
N PRO A 101 -1.43 22.26 4.31
CA PRO A 101 -1.04 23.65 4.57
C PRO A 101 0.07 23.79 5.60
N ALA A 102 0.20 22.83 6.52
CA ALA A 102 1.26 22.81 7.52
C ALA A 102 2.60 22.31 6.99
N GLY A 103 2.63 21.81 5.75
CA GLY A 103 3.82 21.25 5.11
C GLY A 103 3.53 19.90 4.51
N ASP A 104 4.31 19.55 3.49
CA ASP A 104 4.16 18.29 2.79
C ASP A 104 5.04 17.21 3.43
N THR A 105 4.55 15.97 3.47
CA THR A 105 5.33 14.82 3.88
C THR A 105 5.29 13.76 2.79
N GLU A 106 6.32 12.93 2.74
CA GLU A 106 6.44 11.88 1.73
C GLU A 106 6.77 10.56 2.39
N GLY A 107 6.12 9.50 1.92
CA GLY A 107 6.45 8.13 2.29
C GLY A 107 6.91 7.34 1.07
N ALA A 108 7.65 6.27 1.33
CA ALA A 108 8.14 5.36 0.31
C ALA A 108 7.71 3.93 0.62
N PRO A 109 6.41 3.63 0.49
CA PRO A 109 5.93 2.28 0.80
C PRO A 109 6.49 1.23 -0.15
N LEU A 110 6.79 0.08 0.43
CA LEU A 110 7.01 -1.15 -0.33
C LEU A 110 5.84 -2.10 -0.01
N TYR A 111 5.14 -2.53 -1.05
CA TYR A 111 4.09 -3.51 -0.92
C TYR A 111 4.51 -4.79 -1.62
N VAL A 112 4.70 -5.88 -0.87
CA VAL A 112 4.79 -7.19 -1.48
C VAL A 112 3.37 -7.73 -1.57
N MET A 113 2.92 -7.92 -2.80
CA MET A 113 1.57 -8.40 -3.08
C MET A 113 1.62 -9.82 -3.61
N THR A 114 0.62 -10.61 -3.24
CA THR A 114 0.47 -11.97 -3.72
C THR A 114 -0.87 -12.13 -4.44
N ARG A 115 -0.85 -12.89 -5.55
CA ARG A 115 -2.08 -13.21 -6.28
C ARG A 115 -2.67 -14.47 -5.69
N GLU A 116 -3.92 -14.38 -5.26
CA GLU A 116 -4.66 -15.49 -4.68
C GLU A 116 -5.22 -16.40 -5.78
N PRO A 117 -5.65 -17.64 -5.44
CA PRO A 117 -6.22 -18.56 -6.43
C PRO A 117 -7.40 -18.00 -7.19
N ASP A 118 -8.16 -17.06 -6.62
CA ASP A 118 -9.29 -16.41 -7.29
C ASP A 118 -8.87 -15.25 -8.20
N GLY A 119 -7.56 -14.98 -8.30
CA GLY A 119 -7.02 -13.94 -9.17
C GLY A 119 -6.82 -12.59 -8.51
N ARG A 120 -7.30 -12.39 -7.29
CA ARG A 120 -7.12 -11.12 -6.58
C ARG A 120 -5.68 -10.95 -6.11
N TRP A 121 -5.16 -9.74 -6.22
CA TRP A 121 -3.87 -9.37 -5.65
C TRP A 121 -4.10 -8.74 -4.28
N LEU A 122 -3.41 -9.23 -3.26
CA LEU A 122 -3.57 -8.77 -1.87
C LEU A 122 -2.26 -8.22 -1.33
N LEU A 123 -2.37 -7.23 -0.44
CA LEU A 123 -1.23 -6.71 0.33
C LEU A 123 -0.84 -7.78 1.35
N THR A 124 0.39 -8.27 1.26
CA THR A 124 0.84 -9.42 2.06
C THR A 124 2.00 -9.06 2.99
N ALA A 125 2.99 -8.32 2.50
CA ALA A 125 4.05 -7.79 3.35
C ALA A 125 4.29 -6.34 2.95
N CYS A 126 4.09 -5.43 3.89
CA CYS A 126 4.12 -4.00 3.60
C CYS A 126 5.02 -3.28 4.59
N GLN A 127 5.76 -2.32 4.08
CA GLN A 127 6.58 -1.48 4.93
C GLN A 127 6.62 -0.08 4.35
N ASN A 128 6.27 0.90 5.17
CA ASN A 128 6.38 2.29 4.78
C ASN A 128 7.61 2.91 5.44
N THR A 129 8.20 3.87 4.75
CA THR A 129 9.34 4.62 5.26
C THR A 129 9.05 6.09 5.01
N GLN A 130 9.13 6.89 6.05
CA GLN A 130 9.04 8.34 5.89
C GLN A 130 10.30 8.85 5.22
N VAL A 131 10.13 9.62 4.15
CA VAL A 131 11.26 10.24 3.45
C VAL A 131 11.71 11.47 4.23
N VAL A 132 13.02 11.55 4.52
CA VAL A 132 13.59 12.69 5.21
C VAL A 132 14.48 13.48 4.26
N ALA A 133 14.83 14.70 4.64
CA ALA A 133 15.73 15.53 3.84
C ALA A 133 17.09 14.85 3.69
N ALA A 134 17.77 15.11 2.55
CA ALA A 134 19.02 14.45 2.21
C ALA A 134 20.11 14.64 3.27
N ASP A 135 20.13 15.79 3.96
CA ASP A 135 21.09 16.07 5.02
C ASP A 135 20.79 15.32 6.33
N GLN A 136 19.65 14.63 6.41
CA GLN A 136 19.26 13.79 7.56
C GLN A 136 19.42 12.31 7.26
N ALA A 137 19.68 11.97 6.02
CA ALA A 137 19.80 10.57 5.58
C ALA A 137 21.21 9.92 5.93
#